data_1761c8dc7d2f5d4752256c77b85d474f
#
_entry.id   1761c8dc7d2f5d4752256c77b85d474f
#
_cell.length_a   1.000
_cell.length_b   1.000
_cell.length_c   1.000
_cell.angle_alpha   90.00
_cell.angle_beta   90.00
_cell.angle_gamma   90.00
#
_symmetry.space_group_name_H-M   'P 1'
#
loop_
_entity.id
_entity.type
_entity.pdbx_description
1 polymer ?
#
loop_
_entity_poly.entity_id
_entity_poly.type
_entity_poly.pdbx_seq_one_letter_code
_entity_poly.pdbx_strand_id
1 'polypeptide(L)'
;GDLDVANTPAMLIEATTIMVGLRMLNNIKAMYMQAENWQQVLEIIDYQFAIDNNSPEVMASLHFERGECWQKLGVLSAARDEFAICAAICPYPELTTLAEEKAKALVVKDEILH
;
A
#
# COMPACT_ATOMS: atom_id res chain seq x y z
N GLY A 1 -24.67 19.11 -10.93
CA GLY A 1 -24.07 20.31 -10.89
C GLY A 1 -22.56 20.25 -11.09
N ASP A 2 -22.19 20.83 -12.17
CA ASP A 2 -20.77 20.86 -12.47
C ASP A 2 -20.09 21.96 -11.67
N LEU A 3 -18.90 21.68 -11.19
CA LEU A 3 -18.09 22.66 -10.51
C LEU A 3 -17.70 23.78 -11.49
N ASP A 4 -17.96 25.01 -11.08
CA ASP A 4 -17.44 26.15 -11.85
C ASP A 4 -15.97 26.33 -11.48
N VAL A 5 -15.09 25.79 -12.32
CA VAL A 5 -13.65 25.77 -12.05
C VAL A 5 -13.10 27.16 -11.86
N ALA A 6 -13.67 28.18 -12.56
CA ALA A 6 -13.21 29.54 -12.45
C ALA A 6 -13.44 30.13 -11.04
N ASN A 7 -14.42 29.64 -10.31
CA ASN A 7 -14.74 30.12 -8.97
C ASN A 7 -14.27 29.18 -7.86
N THR A 8 -13.65 28.05 -8.20
CA THR A 8 -13.18 27.07 -7.22
C THR A 8 -11.80 27.46 -6.71
N PRO A 9 -11.56 27.48 -5.38
CA PRO A 9 -10.22 27.77 -4.87
C PRO A 9 -9.20 26.76 -5.39
N ALA A 10 -7.99 27.23 -5.69
CA ALA A 10 -6.93 26.39 -6.24
C ALA A 10 -6.62 25.19 -5.34
N MET A 11 -6.63 25.41 -4.02
CA MET A 11 -6.38 24.34 -3.05
C MET A 11 -7.41 23.22 -3.16
N LEU A 12 -8.68 23.56 -3.38
CA LEU A 12 -9.74 22.57 -3.54
C LEU A 12 -9.61 21.81 -4.86
N ILE A 13 -9.19 22.50 -5.93
CA ILE A 13 -8.94 21.85 -7.22
C ILE A 13 -7.82 20.83 -7.09
N GLU A 14 -6.72 21.18 -6.43
CA GLU A 14 -5.60 20.27 -6.22
C GLU A 14 -6.00 19.05 -5.39
N ALA A 15 -6.73 19.25 -4.29
CA ALA A 15 -7.20 18.16 -3.45
C ALA A 15 -8.11 17.20 -4.22
N THR A 16 -9.01 17.74 -5.04
CA THR A 16 -9.91 16.94 -5.86
C THR A 16 -9.14 16.12 -6.89
N THR A 17 -8.15 16.74 -7.53
CA THR A 17 -7.30 16.07 -8.53
C THR A 17 -6.52 14.92 -7.89
N ILE A 18 -5.96 15.13 -6.70
CA ILE A 18 -5.23 14.09 -5.97
C ILE A 18 -6.16 12.93 -5.62
N MET A 19 -7.37 13.22 -5.13
CA MET A 19 -8.33 12.17 -4.77
C MET A 19 -8.74 11.33 -5.97
N VAL A 20 -8.97 11.96 -7.13
CA VAL A 20 -9.28 11.24 -8.36
C VAL A 20 -8.10 10.39 -8.79
N GLY A 21 -6.89 10.92 -8.71
CA GLY A 21 -5.68 10.18 -9.04
C GLY A 21 -5.48 8.96 -8.16
N LEU A 22 -5.71 9.08 -6.84
CA LEU A 22 -5.59 7.96 -5.91
C LEU A 22 -6.62 6.88 -6.21
N ARG A 23 -7.85 7.28 -6.54
CA ARG A 23 -8.91 6.34 -6.91
C ARG A 23 -8.55 5.58 -8.18
N MET A 24 -8.03 6.27 -9.19
CA MET A 24 -7.59 5.64 -10.42
C MET A 24 -6.45 4.67 -10.18
N LEU A 25 -5.48 5.04 -9.35
CA LEU A 25 -4.37 4.16 -9.01
C LEU A 25 -4.85 2.91 -8.28
N ASN A 26 -5.82 3.04 -7.36
CA ASN A 26 -6.39 1.90 -6.67
C ASN A 26 -7.13 0.96 -7.64
N ASN A 27 -7.86 1.51 -8.60
CA ASN A 27 -8.55 0.71 -9.60
C ASN A 27 -7.57 -0.06 -10.48
N ILE A 28 -6.53 0.60 -10.93
CA ILE A 28 -5.48 -0.02 -11.77
C ILE A 28 -4.75 -1.08 -10.96
N LYS A 29 -4.43 -0.77 -9.70
CA LYS A 29 -3.77 -1.71 -8.81
C LYS A 29 -4.59 -2.98 -8.64
N ALA A 30 -5.92 -2.84 -8.43
CA ALA A 30 -6.81 -3.99 -8.31
C ALA A 30 -6.80 -4.86 -9.57
N MET A 31 -6.76 -4.24 -10.74
CA MET A 31 -6.68 -4.97 -12.01
C MET A 31 -5.39 -5.79 -12.11
N TYR A 32 -4.26 -5.18 -11.75
CA TYR A 32 -2.98 -5.90 -11.78
C TYR A 32 -2.91 -6.99 -10.72
N MET A 33 -3.52 -6.78 -9.56
CA MET A 33 -3.60 -7.81 -8.51
C MET A 33 -4.39 -9.02 -9.01
N GLN A 34 -5.51 -8.80 -9.69
CA GLN A 34 -6.31 -9.88 -10.26
C GLN A 34 -5.55 -10.62 -11.36
N ALA A 35 -4.72 -9.90 -12.12
CA ALA A 35 -3.88 -10.48 -13.16
C ALA A 35 -2.61 -11.12 -12.60
N GLU A 36 -2.40 -11.03 -11.29
CA GLU A 36 -1.20 -11.51 -10.61
C GLU A 36 0.08 -10.88 -11.14
N ASN A 37 -0.01 -9.66 -11.64
CA ASN A 37 1.13 -8.89 -12.12
C ASN A 37 1.71 -8.08 -10.96
N TRP A 38 2.40 -8.76 -10.07
CA TRP A 38 2.85 -8.20 -8.80
C TRP A 38 3.89 -7.10 -8.95
N GLN A 39 4.71 -7.14 -10.00
CA GLN A 39 5.69 -6.09 -10.24
C GLN A 39 5.02 -4.76 -10.58
N GLN A 40 3.96 -4.78 -11.38
CA GLN A 40 3.19 -3.58 -11.67
C GLN A 40 2.47 -3.06 -10.43
N VAL A 41 1.98 -3.98 -9.60
CA VAL A 41 1.38 -3.59 -8.31
C VAL A 41 2.39 -2.82 -7.46
N LEU A 42 3.63 -3.30 -7.39
CA LEU A 42 4.69 -2.62 -6.63
C LEU A 42 4.94 -1.21 -7.16
N GLU A 43 4.98 -1.03 -8.47
CA GLU A 43 5.17 0.30 -9.07
C GLU A 43 4.05 1.26 -8.68
N ILE A 44 2.80 0.77 -8.70
CA ILE A 44 1.65 1.60 -8.32
C ILE A 44 1.73 1.97 -6.84
N ILE A 45 2.10 1.03 -5.98
CA ILE A 45 2.25 1.29 -4.55
C ILE A 45 3.31 2.38 -4.33
N ASP A 46 4.43 2.33 -5.06
CA ASP A 46 5.46 3.35 -4.96
C ASP A 46 4.93 4.73 -5.33
N TYR A 47 4.12 4.83 -6.39
CA TYR A 47 3.46 6.08 -6.75
C TYR A 47 2.51 6.55 -5.64
N GLN A 48 1.78 5.63 -5.02
CA GLN A 48 0.86 5.98 -3.93
C GLN A 48 1.61 6.51 -2.71
N PHE A 49 2.77 5.94 -2.39
CA PHE A 49 3.62 6.48 -1.33
C PHE A 49 4.07 7.92 -1.63
N ALA A 50 4.38 8.21 -2.90
CA ALA A 50 4.82 9.53 -3.29
C ALA A 50 3.69 10.57 -3.22
N ILE A 51 2.45 10.16 -3.46
CA ILE A 51 1.29 11.06 -3.45
C ILE A 51 0.80 11.32 -2.03
N ASP A 52 0.69 10.26 -1.21
CA ASP A 52 0.16 10.39 0.15
C ASP A 52 1.09 9.63 1.11
N ASN A 53 2.04 10.36 1.67
CA ASN A 53 3.01 9.78 2.61
C ASN A 53 2.83 10.30 4.03
N ASN A 54 1.69 10.96 4.34
CA ASN A 54 1.50 11.59 5.64
C ASN A 54 0.51 10.89 6.55
N SER A 55 -0.38 10.06 6.01
CA SER A 55 -1.41 9.36 6.78
C SER A 55 -0.89 8.01 7.26
N PRO A 56 -0.80 7.77 8.59
CA PRO A 56 -0.34 6.46 9.09
C PRO A 56 -1.25 5.32 8.66
N GLU A 57 -2.56 5.57 8.52
CA GLU A 57 -3.51 4.55 8.07
C GLU A 57 -3.20 4.11 6.65
N VAL A 58 -2.99 5.07 5.75
CA VAL A 58 -2.69 4.78 4.34
C VAL A 58 -1.31 4.14 4.22
N MET A 59 -0.32 4.68 4.93
CA MET A 59 1.03 4.12 4.87
C MET A 59 1.07 2.68 5.38
N ALA A 60 0.36 2.39 6.47
CA ALA A 60 0.29 1.02 6.99
C ALA A 60 -0.32 0.07 5.95
N SER A 61 -1.42 0.48 5.31
CA SER A 61 -2.07 -0.33 4.29
C SER A 61 -1.15 -0.57 3.10
N LEU A 62 -0.41 0.46 2.66
CA LEU A 62 0.51 0.33 1.53
C LEU A 62 1.68 -0.59 1.85
N HIS A 63 2.24 -0.50 3.06
CA HIS A 63 3.30 -1.43 3.47
C HIS A 63 2.79 -2.86 3.54
N PHE A 64 1.57 -3.06 4.04
CA PHE A 64 0.97 -4.38 4.08
C PHE A 64 0.81 -4.95 2.67
N GLU A 65 0.26 -4.16 1.74
CA GLU A 65 0.07 -4.59 0.36
C GLU A 65 1.41 -4.88 -0.33
N ARG A 66 2.42 -4.04 -0.07
CA ARG A 66 3.75 -4.27 -0.63
C ARG A 66 4.37 -5.54 -0.08
N GLY A 67 4.16 -5.82 1.21
CA GLY A 67 4.59 -7.08 1.81
C GLY A 67 3.95 -8.28 1.14
N GLU A 68 2.65 -8.21 0.86
CA GLU A 68 1.96 -9.28 0.15
C GLU A 68 2.51 -9.48 -1.26
N CYS A 69 2.84 -8.40 -1.96
CA CYS A 69 3.46 -8.48 -3.29
C CYS A 69 4.82 -9.16 -3.23
N TRP A 70 5.67 -8.77 -2.29
CA TRP A 70 6.98 -9.40 -2.12
C TRP A 70 6.84 -10.87 -1.79
N GLN A 71 5.86 -11.23 -0.97
CA GLN A 71 5.59 -12.62 -0.63
C GLN A 71 5.20 -13.42 -1.87
N LYS A 72 4.33 -12.87 -2.71
CA LYS A 72 3.92 -13.51 -3.98
C LYS A 72 5.09 -13.66 -4.94
N LEU A 73 6.01 -12.71 -4.93
CA LEU A 73 7.21 -12.76 -5.77
C LEU A 73 8.31 -13.64 -5.19
N GLY A 74 8.14 -14.14 -3.97
CA GLY A 74 9.10 -15.02 -3.33
C GLY A 74 10.24 -14.31 -2.62
N VAL A 75 10.18 -12.98 -2.49
CA VAL A 75 11.21 -12.20 -1.78
C VAL A 75 10.80 -12.07 -0.32
N LEU A 76 11.06 -13.12 0.44
CA LEU A 76 10.50 -13.27 1.79
C LEU A 76 11.09 -12.28 2.80
N SER A 77 12.37 -11.92 2.67
CA SER A 77 12.99 -10.94 3.56
C SER A 77 12.37 -9.56 3.39
N ALA A 78 12.12 -9.14 2.15
CA ALA A 78 11.48 -7.86 1.87
C ALA A 78 10.03 -7.87 2.39
N ALA A 79 9.31 -8.97 2.19
CA ALA A 79 7.95 -9.11 2.68
C ALA A 79 7.90 -8.97 4.20
N ARG A 80 8.79 -9.66 4.90
CA ARG A 80 8.87 -9.58 6.36
C ARG A 80 9.11 -8.16 6.83
N ASP A 81 10.03 -7.44 6.18
CA ASP A 81 10.34 -6.05 6.55
C ASP A 81 9.12 -5.16 6.37
N GLU A 82 8.38 -5.33 5.28
CA GLU A 82 7.17 -4.54 5.02
C GLU A 82 6.08 -4.80 6.08
N PHE A 83 5.86 -6.07 6.43
CA PHE A 83 4.88 -6.40 7.46
C PHE A 83 5.30 -5.86 8.83
N ALA A 84 6.59 -5.88 9.14
CA ALA A 84 7.11 -5.31 10.39
C ALA A 84 6.89 -3.80 10.45
N ILE A 85 7.13 -3.09 9.34
CA ILE A 85 6.87 -1.65 9.27
C ILE A 85 5.38 -1.37 9.43
N CYS A 86 4.53 -2.14 8.75
CA CYS A 86 3.09 -2.00 8.89
C CYS A 86 2.66 -2.13 10.34
N ALA A 87 3.14 -3.15 11.04
CA ALA A 87 2.81 -3.38 12.44
C ALA A 87 3.25 -2.22 13.33
N ALA A 88 4.40 -1.61 13.01
CA ALA A 88 4.97 -0.53 13.82
C ALA A 88 4.18 0.78 13.71
N ILE A 89 3.57 1.05 12.56
CA ILE A 89 2.92 2.34 12.31
C ILE A 89 1.40 2.27 12.27
N CYS A 90 0.83 1.07 12.19
CA CYS A 90 -0.61 0.89 12.01
C CYS A 90 -1.39 1.30 13.26
N PRO A 91 -2.42 2.17 13.10
CA PRO A 91 -3.26 2.56 14.24
C PRO A 91 -4.40 1.58 14.55
N TYR A 92 -4.59 0.55 13.71
CA TYR A 92 -5.69 -0.41 13.87
C TYR A 92 -5.18 -1.72 14.45
N PRO A 93 -5.66 -2.13 15.65
CA PRO A 93 -5.15 -3.33 16.31
C PRO A 93 -5.27 -4.61 15.48
N GLU A 94 -6.36 -4.77 14.73
CA GLU A 94 -6.58 -5.98 13.92
C GLU A 94 -5.52 -6.12 12.83
N LEU A 95 -5.23 -5.04 12.13
CA LEU A 95 -4.22 -5.07 11.08
C LEU A 95 -2.81 -5.22 11.66
N THR A 96 -2.55 -4.56 12.78
CA THR A 96 -1.27 -4.69 13.50
C THR A 96 -1.01 -6.15 13.85
N THR A 97 -1.99 -6.83 14.44
CA THR A 97 -1.87 -8.23 14.83
C THR A 97 -1.62 -9.11 13.60
N LEU A 98 -2.38 -8.89 12.53
CA LEU A 98 -2.23 -9.66 11.30
C LEU A 98 -0.84 -9.48 10.69
N ALA A 99 -0.34 -8.24 10.66
CA ALA A 99 0.98 -7.93 10.12
C ALA A 99 2.09 -8.59 10.96
N GLU A 100 1.96 -8.55 12.29
CA GLU A 100 2.91 -9.22 13.18
C GLU A 100 2.94 -10.73 12.95
N GLU A 101 1.78 -11.34 12.79
CA GLU A 101 1.68 -12.78 12.55
C GLU A 101 2.31 -13.15 11.22
N LYS A 102 2.06 -12.35 10.18
CA LYS A 102 2.66 -12.59 8.85
C LYS A 102 4.18 -12.46 8.90
N ALA A 103 4.70 -11.45 9.60
CA ALA A 103 6.14 -11.27 9.74
C ALA A 103 6.79 -12.45 10.47
N LYS A 104 6.16 -12.92 11.54
CA LYS A 104 6.66 -14.07 12.30
C LYS A 104 6.66 -15.35 11.47
N ALA A 105 5.60 -15.57 10.69
CA ALA A 105 5.51 -16.73 9.84
C ALA A 105 6.63 -16.76 8.79
N LEU A 106 7.00 -15.61 8.26
CA LEU A 106 8.08 -15.51 7.28
C LEU A 106 9.46 -15.74 7.91
N VAL A 107 9.66 -15.31 9.16
CA VAL A 107 10.90 -15.61 9.87
C VAL A 107 11.08 -17.11 10.04
N VAL A 108 10.01 -17.83 10.44
CA VAL A 108 10.06 -19.27 10.60
C VAL A 108 10.37 -19.97 9.27
N LYS A 109 9.74 -19.55 8.18
CA LYS A 109 10.01 -20.09 6.84
C LYS A 109 11.46 -19.85 6.43
N ASP A 110 11.99 -18.68 6.69
CA ASP A 110 13.37 -18.33 6.36
C ASP A 110 14.35 -19.23 7.13
N GLU A 111 14.11 -19.50 8.41
CA GLU A 111 14.91 -20.39 9.22
C GLU A 111 14.87 -21.82 8.69
N ILE A 112 13.71 -22.29 8.27
CA ILE A 112 13.54 -23.64 7.75
C ILE A 112 14.28 -23.81 6.42
N LEU A 113 14.30 -22.78 5.59
CA LEU A 113 14.95 -22.82 4.28
C LEU A 113 16.48 -22.74 4.36
N HIS A 114 16.99 -22.31 5.47
CA HIS A 114 18.42 -22.27 5.72
C HIS A 114 18.87 -23.54 6.42
#